data_d4e721b27ce5d9225cd44974acbd5d8e
#
_entry.id   d4e721b27ce5d9225cd44974acbd5d8e
#
_cell.length_a   1.000
_cell.length_b   1.000
_cell.length_c   1.000
_cell.angle_alpha   90.00
_cell.angle_beta   90.00
_cell.angle_gamma   90.00
#
_symmetry.space_group_name_H-M   'P 1'
#
loop_
_entity.id
_entity.type
_entity.pdbx_description
1 polymer ?
#
loop_
_entity_poly.entity_id
_entity_poly.type
_entity_poly.pdbx_seq_one_letter_code
_entity_poly.pdbx_strand_id
1 'polypeptide(L)'
;MTIKEVSEKFGIRQDTLRYYERVGMIPPVTRTAGGIRNYQESDLGWVELALCMRSAGLPVEAMIEYVRLTQEGDSTIPARLQLLKEQRESLLEQREKIDTTLKRLNYKISRYEIAAQTGVLTWDCADKETASEQEEPPCI
;
A
#
# COMPACT_ATOMS: atom_id res chain seq x y z
N MET A 1 -2.70 24.93 -7.16
CA MET A 1 -4.04 24.44 -6.72
C MET A 1 -4.24 24.70 -5.23
N THR A 2 -5.45 25.02 -4.85
CA THR A 2 -5.85 25.15 -3.44
C THR A 2 -5.97 23.76 -2.78
N ILE A 3 -5.93 23.71 -1.46
CA ILE A 3 -6.13 22.45 -0.71
C ILE A 3 -7.50 21.80 -1.01
N LYS A 4 -8.52 22.62 -1.30
CA LYS A 4 -9.84 22.12 -1.67
C LYS A 4 -9.82 21.38 -3.01
N GLU A 5 -9.22 21.99 -4.03
CA GLU A 5 -9.07 21.37 -5.36
C GLU A 5 -8.26 20.09 -5.32
N VAL A 6 -7.17 20.05 -4.52
CA VAL A 6 -6.37 18.85 -4.33
C VAL A 6 -7.17 17.75 -3.60
N SER A 7 -7.91 18.14 -2.56
CA SER A 7 -8.83 17.25 -1.83
C SER A 7 -9.85 16.58 -2.77
N GLU A 8 -10.45 17.35 -3.64
CA GLU A 8 -11.41 16.86 -4.64
C GLU A 8 -10.74 15.98 -5.71
N LYS A 9 -9.56 16.40 -6.21
CA LYS A 9 -8.82 15.66 -7.23
C LYS A 9 -8.42 14.26 -6.78
N PHE A 10 -7.92 14.12 -5.55
CA PHE A 10 -7.45 12.85 -5.00
C PHE A 10 -8.47 12.08 -4.16
N GLY A 11 -9.66 12.64 -3.94
CA GLY A 11 -10.70 12.01 -3.14
C GLY A 11 -10.35 11.84 -1.67
N ILE A 12 -9.54 12.74 -1.11
CA ILE A 12 -9.10 12.70 0.30
C ILE A 12 -9.48 13.97 1.04
N ARG A 13 -9.65 13.88 2.36
CA ARG A 13 -10.02 15.04 3.17
C ARG A 13 -8.87 16.04 3.28
N GLN A 14 -9.22 17.34 3.34
CA GLN A 14 -8.26 18.41 3.53
C GLN A 14 -7.43 18.22 4.80
N ASP A 15 -8.03 17.69 5.87
CA ASP A 15 -7.32 17.40 7.12
C ASP A 15 -6.27 16.31 6.96
N THR A 16 -6.49 15.35 6.08
CA THR A 16 -5.49 14.34 5.72
C THR A 16 -4.29 14.98 5.03
N LEU A 17 -4.52 15.92 4.11
CA LEU A 17 -3.44 16.68 3.45
C LEU A 17 -2.64 17.54 4.46
N ARG A 18 -3.32 18.19 5.38
CA ARG A 18 -2.66 18.93 6.46
C ARG A 18 -1.85 18.04 7.37
N TYR A 19 -2.39 16.85 7.68
CA TYR A 19 -1.70 15.84 8.48
C TYR A 19 -0.43 15.36 7.79
N TYR A 20 -0.48 15.02 6.50
CA TYR A 20 0.68 14.56 5.74
C TYR A 20 1.82 15.58 5.74
N GLU A 21 1.51 16.85 5.54
CA GLU A 21 2.49 17.92 5.62
C GLU A 21 3.06 18.09 7.05
N ARG A 22 2.19 18.07 8.05
CA ARG A 22 2.57 18.27 9.46
C ARG A 22 3.51 17.18 9.97
N VAL A 23 3.28 15.92 9.63
CA VAL A 23 4.12 14.79 10.09
C VAL A 23 5.34 14.56 9.21
N GLY A 24 5.45 15.25 8.08
CA GLY A 24 6.58 15.12 7.16
C GLY A 24 6.46 13.96 6.15
N MET A 25 5.27 13.45 5.91
CA MET A 25 5.02 12.46 4.84
C MET A 25 5.13 13.07 3.45
N ILE A 26 4.93 14.36 3.35
CA ILE A 26 5.21 15.18 2.17
C ILE A 26 6.06 16.38 2.62
N PRO A 27 6.89 16.94 1.73
CA PRO A 27 7.60 18.17 2.04
C PRO A 27 6.64 19.33 2.34
N PRO A 28 7.12 20.42 2.98
CA PRO A 28 6.32 21.63 3.13
C PRO A 28 5.75 22.08 1.78
N VAL A 29 4.44 22.30 1.75
CA VAL A 29 3.71 22.66 0.54
C VAL A 29 4.01 24.12 0.18
N THR A 30 4.15 24.38 -1.11
CA THR A 30 4.32 25.74 -1.65
C THR A 30 3.17 26.65 -1.19
N ARG A 31 3.51 27.87 -0.81
CA ARG A 31 2.54 28.87 -0.31
C ARG A 31 2.55 30.14 -1.13
N THR A 32 1.41 30.81 -1.16
CA THR A 32 1.31 32.16 -1.69
C THR A 32 2.03 33.15 -0.78
N ALA A 33 2.21 34.38 -1.26
CA ALA A 33 2.75 35.50 -0.45
C ALA A 33 1.97 35.74 0.86
N GLY A 34 0.66 35.43 0.87
CA GLY A 34 -0.21 35.49 2.05
C GLY A 34 -0.15 34.28 2.97
N GLY A 35 0.71 33.29 2.69
CA GLY A 35 0.88 32.11 3.53
C GLY A 35 -0.15 31.00 3.28
N ILE A 36 -0.98 31.12 2.26
CA ILE A 36 -1.99 30.12 1.89
C ILE A 36 -1.35 29.02 1.04
N ARG A 37 -1.68 27.74 1.32
CA ARG A 37 -1.21 26.60 0.53
C ARG A 37 -1.60 26.75 -0.94
N ASN A 38 -0.60 26.63 -1.81
CA ASN A 38 -0.75 26.69 -3.27
C ASN A 38 0.03 25.53 -3.89
N TYR A 39 -0.60 24.37 -3.97
CA TYR A 39 0.02 23.12 -4.45
C TYR A 39 0.47 23.27 -5.91
N GLN A 40 1.77 23.10 -6.14
CA GLN A 40 2.40 23.03 -7.44
C GLN A 40 2.47 21.58 -7.93
N GLU A 41 2.86 21.35 -9.19
CA GLU A 41 3.00 20.00 -9.75
C GLU A 41 3.93 19.11 -8.90
N SER A 42 5.02 19.66 -8.39
CA SER A 42 5.93 18.93 -7.49
C SER A 42 5.25 18.51 -6.20
N ASP A 43 4.42 19.37 -5.61
CA ASP A 43 3.67 19.06 -4.40
C ASP A 43 2.63 17.95 -4.66
N LEU A 44 1.97 18.00 -5.83
CA LEU A 44 1.00 16.99 -6.23
C LEU A 44 1.67 15.62 -6.42
N GLY A 45 2.86 15.57 -6.99
CA GLY A 45 3.64 14.33 -7.11
C GLY A 45 3.95 13.69 -5.75
N TRP A 46 4.26 14.48 -4.74
CA TRP A 46 4.45 13.99 -3.37
C TRP A 46 3.16 13.46 -2.74
N VAL A 47 2.04 14.15 -2.96
CA VAL A 47 0.72 13.69 -2.49
C VAL A 47 0.35 12.35 -3.13
N GLU A 48 0.52 12.21 -4.44
CA GLU A 48 0.25 10.99 -5.18
C GLU A 48 1.10 9.82 -4.68
N LEU A 49 2.40 10.03 -4.48
CA LEU A 49 3.31 9.03 -3.94
C LEU A 49 2.89 8.59 -2.53
N ALA A 50 2.56 9.54 -1.66
CA ALA A 50 2.12 9.25 -0.29
C ALA A 50 0.84 8.41 -0.29
N LEU A 51 -0.14 8.74 -1.14
CA LEU A 51 -1.38 7.98 -1.28
C LEU A 51 -1.14 6.57 -1.81
N CYS A 52 -0.31 6.44 -2.83
CA CYS A 52 0.07 5.14 -3.40
C CYS A 52 0.70 4.23 -2.35
N MET A 53 1.67 4.72 -1.61
CA MET A 53 2.36 3.95 -0.57
C MET A 53 1.42 3.60 0.60
N ARG A 54 0.57 4.53 1.03
CA ARG A 54 -0.42 4.27 2.08
C ARG A 54 -1.48 3.26 1.66
N SER A 55 -1.92 3.29 0.41
CA SER A 55 -2.89 2.30 -0.11
C SER A 55 -2.31 0.88 -0.13
N ALA A 56 -1.01 0.76 -0.33
CA ALA A 56 -0.30 -0.51 -0.27
C ALA A 56 0.05 -0.96 1.17
N GLY A 57 -0.29 -0.17 2.18
CA GLY A 57 -0.05 -0.49 3.59
C GLY A 57 1.38 -0.23 4.07
N LEU A 58 2.17 0.55 3.33
CA LEU A 58 3.53 0.92 3.76
C LEU A 58 3.47 1.85 4.99
N PRO A 59 4.42 1.72 5.94
CA PRO A 59 4.41 2.51 7.16
C PRO A 59 4.62 4.00 6.88
N VAL A 60 3.96 4.84 7.67
CA VAL A 60 4.10 6.30 7.64
C VAL A 60 5.56 6.71 7.84
N GLU A 61 6.26 6.04 8.75
CA GLU A 61 7.66 6.28 9.11
C GLU A 61 8.60 6.14 7.92
N ALA A 62 8.34 5.19 7.00
CA ALA A 62 9.13 5.01 5.79
C ALA A 62 9.01 6.22 4.85
N MET A 63 7.81 6.78 4.71
CA MET A 63 7.59 8.00 3.93
C MET A 63 8.27 9.22 4.55
N ILE A 64 8.15 9.37 5.86
CA ILE A 64 8.79 10.48 6.60
C ILE A 64 10.31 10.43 6.40
N GLU A 65 10.90 9.26 6.52
CA GLU A 65 12.35 9.07 6.33
C GLU A 65 12.77 9.35 4.88
N TYR A 66 11.98 8.90 3.90
CA TYR A 66 12.24 9.15 2.49
C TYR A 66 12.22 10.65 2.16
N VAL A 67 11.21 11.39 2.66
CA VAL A 67 11.12 12.83 2.49
C VAL A 67 12.31 13.54 3.15
N ARG A 68 12.66 13.16 4.38
CA ARG A 68 13.81 13.71 5.11
C ARG A 68 15.11 13.55 4.32
N LEU A 69 15.38 12.34 3.83
CA LEU A 69 16.57 12.06 3.03
C LEU A 69 16.60 12.84 1.72
N THR A 70 15.46 12.98 1.07
CA THR A 70 15.35 13.77 -0.17
C THR A 70 15.68 15.25 0.08
N GLN A 71 15.25 15.81 1.20
CA GLN A 71 15.54 17.19 1.59
C GLN A 71 17.02 17.41 1.95
N GLU A 72 17.72 16.38 2.40
CA GLU A 72 19.18 16.45 2.66
C GLU A 72 20.02 16.48 1.38
N GLY A 73 19.44 16.16 0.21
CA GLY A 73 20.09 16.27 -1.09
C GLY A 73 20.69 14.97 -1.62
N ASP A 74 21.50 15.08 -2.66
CA ASP A 74 21.97 13.95 -3.48
C ASP A 74 22.95 13.02 -2.76
N SER A 75 23.59 13.45 -1.69
CA SER A 75 24.44 12.60 -0.85
C SER A 75 23.68 11.44 -0.21
N THR A 76 22.34 11.54 -0.12
CA THR A 76 21.46 10.53 0.46
C THR A 76 20.90 9.53 -0.55
N ILE A 77 21.25 9.63 -1.84
CA ILE A 77 20.76 8.72 -2.88
C ILE A 77 20.98 7.24 -2.52
N PRO A 78 22.17 6.80 -2.05
CA PRO A 78 22.35 5.40 -1.64
C PRO A 78 21.41 4.98 -0.50
N ALA A 79 21.20 5.84 0.49
CA ALA A 79 20.29 5.57 1.61
C ALA A 79 18.83 5.49 1.16
N ARG A 80 18.42 6.37 0.25
CA ARG A 80 17.07 6.34 -0.35
C ARG A 80 16.85 5.06 -1.16
N LEU A 81 17.82 4.64 -1.94
CA LEU A 81 17.76 3.40 -2.69
C LEU A 81 17.57 2.19 -1.76
N GLN A 82 18.33 2.14 -0.67
CA GLN A 82 18.23 1.07 0.32
C GLN A 82 16.84 1.04 0.97
N LEU A 83 16.33 2.20 1.38
CA LEU A 83 15.00 2.32 1.95
C LEU A 83 13.90 1.81 1.00
N LEU A 84 13.96 2.21 -0.28
CA LEU A 84 13.00 1.77 -1.29
C LEU A 84 13.07 0.26 -1.54
N LYS A 85 14.26 -0.33 -1.54
CA LYS A 85 14.44 -1.78 -1.65
C LYS A 85 13.82 -2.53 -0.47
N GLU A 86 14.01 -2.04 0.75
CA GLU A 86 13.41 -2.62 1.97
C GLU A 86 11.88 -2.58 1.91
N GLN A 87 11.30 -1.48 1.46
CA GLN A 87 9.86 -1.37 1.29
C GLN A 87 9.33 -2.31 0.20
N ARG A 88 10.07 -2.49 -0.88
CA ARG A 88 9.72 -3.47 -1.93
C ARG A 88 9.71 -4.89 -1.38
N GLU A 89 10.71 -5.28 -0.60
CA GLU A 89 10.76 -6.62 0.01
C GLU A 89 9.56 -6.86 0.92
N SER A 90 9.19 -5.89 1.73
CA SER A 90 8.01 -5.95 2.58
C SER A 90 6.71 -6.15 1.78
N LEU A 91 6.56 -5.43 0.65
CA LEU A 91 5.41 -5.59 -0.23
C LEU A 91 5.37 -6.96 -0.92
N LEU A 92 6.51 -7.48 -1.33
CA LEU A 92 6.61 -8.81 -1.93
C LEU A 92 6.19 -9.91 -0.95
N GLU A 93 6.58 -9.81 0.32
CA GLU A 93 6.13 -10.71 1.38
C GLU A 93 4.61 -10.65 1.60
N GLN A 94 4.04 -9.45 1.63
CA GLN A 94 2.59 -9.25 1.75
C GLN A 94 1.85 -9.86 0.57
N ARG A 95 2.36 -9.67 -0.65
CA ARG A 95 1.78 -10.26 -1.87
C ARG A 95 1.77 -11.78 -1.81
N GLU A 96 2.85 -12.40 -1.35
CA GLU A 96 2.94 -13.84 -1.19
C GLU A 96 1.90 -14.38 -0.20
N LYS A 97 1.71 -13.70 0.92
CA LYS A 97 0.66 -14.03 1.91
C LYS A 97 -0.74 -13.93 1.30
N ILE A 98 -1.00 -12.88 0.54
CA ILE A 98 -2.28 -12.68 -0.16
C ILE A 98 -2.50 -13.79 -1.19
N ASP A 99 -1.50 -14.12 -1.99
CA ASP A 99 -1.58 -15.20 -2.98
C ASP A 99 -1.89 -16.55 -2.34
N THR A 100 -1.27 -16.85 -1.20
CA THR A 100 -1.55 -18.07 -0.42
C THR A 100 -3.01 -18.10 0.06
N THR A 101 -3.50 -16.98 0.59
CA THR A 101 -4.89 -16.85 1.04
C THR A 101 -5.88 -17.00 -0.11
N LEU A 102 -5.58 -16.42 -1.29
CA LEU A 102 -6.40 -16.57 -2.49
C LEU A 102 -6.49 -18.01 -2.95
N LYS A 103 -5.41 -18.78 -2.92
CA LYS A 103 -5.43 -20.20 -3.24
C LYS A 103 -6.38 -20.98 -2.33
N ARG A 104 -6.36 -20.70 -1.03
CA ARG A 104 -7.28 -21.33 -0.06
C ARG A 104 -8.73 -20.97 -0.34
N LEU A 105 -9.01 -19.69 -0.59
CA LEU A 105 -10.37 -19.23 -0.92
C LEU A 105 -10.86 -19.84 -2.23
N ASN A 106 -10.06 -19.87 -3.26
CA ASN A 106 -10.41 -20.46 -4.55
C ASN A 106 -10.71 -21.94 -4.43
N TYR A 107 -9.94 -22.67 -3.63
CA TYR A 107 -10.23 -24.08 -3.34
C TYR A 107 -11.60 -24.24 -2.64
N LYS A 108 -11.86 -23.48 -1.58
CA LYS A 108 -13.17 -23.52 -0.90
C LYS A 108 -14.31 -23.15 -1.84
N ILE A 109 -14.17 -22.09 -2.63
CA ILE A 109 -15.17 -21.66 -3.60
C ILE A 109 -15.48 -22.79 -4.58
N SER A 110 -14.47 -23.47 -5.14
CA SER A 110 -14.67 -24.58 -6.06
C SER A 110 -15.47 -25.73 -5.42
N ARG A 111 -15.20 -26.02 -4.16
CA ARG A 111 -15.94 -27.06 -3.41
C ARG A 111 -17.39 -26.66 -3.15
N TYR A 112 -17.64 -25.41 -2.81
CA TYR A 112 -18.99 -24.87 -2.63
C TYR A 112 -19.76 -24.77 -3.94
N GLU A 113 -19.12 -24.45 -5.05
CA GLU A 113 -19.76 -24.46 -6.38
C GLU A 113 -20.27 -25.86 -6.73
N ILE A 114 -19.48 -26.90 -6.47
CA ILE A 114 -19.90 -28.30 -6.64
C ILE A 114 -21.05 -28.63 -5.69
N ALA A 115 -20.93 -28.27 -4.41
CA ALA A 115 -21.97 -28.52 -3.41
C ALA A 115 -23.30 -27.82 -3.75
N ALA A 116 -23.26 -26.63 -4.33
CA ALA A 116 -24.45 -25.92 -4.78
C ALA A 116 -25.19 -26.66 -5.89
N GLN A 117 -24.49 -27.42 -6.73
CA GLN A 117 -25.10 -28.23 -7.79
C GLN A 117 -25.59 -29.61 -7.28
N THR A 118 -24.82 -30.24 -6.37
CA THR A 118 -25.09 -31.62 -5.89
C THR A 118 -25.91 -31.67 -4.60
N GLY A 119 -25.96 -30.54 -3.84
CA GLY A 119 -26.58 -30.49 -2.53
C GLY A 119 -25.74 -31.10 -1.39
N VAL A 120 -24.50 -31.52 -1.67
CA VAL A 120 -23.59 -32.16 -0.69
C VAL A 120 -22.23 -31.50 -0.75
N LEU A 121 -21.77 -31.01 0.43
CA LEU A 121 -20.43 -30.44 0.58
C LEU A 121 -19.44 -31.55 0.99
N THR A 122 -18.41 -31.75 0.18
CA THR A 122 -17.31 -32.66 0.45
C THR A 122 -15.96 -31.96 0.31
N TRP A 123 -14.99 -32.41 1.10
CA TRP A 123 -13.63 -31.92 1.05
C TRP A 123 -12.70 -33.01 0.56
N ASP A 124 -12.04 -32.82 -0.58
CA ASP A 124 -11.01 -33.73 -1.07
C ASP A 124 -9.66 -33.36 -0.45
N CYS A 125 -9.20 -34.21 0.48
CA CYS A 125 -7.85 -34.09 1.03
C CYS A 125 -6.78 -34.64 0.06
N ALA A 126 -7.17 -35.22 -1.09
CA ALA A 126 -6.26 -35.81 -2.06
C ALA A 126 -5.57 -34.83 -3.00
N ASP A 127 -6.08 -33.59 -3.13
CA ASP A 127 -5.49 -32.55 -3.97
C ASP A 127 -4.28 -31.84 -3.32
N LYS A 128 -3.74 -32.44 -2.24
CA LYS A 128 -2.61 -31.88 -1.48
C LYS A 128 -1.24 -32.01 -2.17
N GLU A 129 -1.13 -32.74 -3.26
CA GLU A 129 0.17 -33.03 -3.92
C GLU A 129 0.78 -31.85 -4.69
N THR A 130 0.08 -30.73 -4.83
CA THR A 130 0.58 -29.53 -5.53
C THR A 130 0.78 -28.30 -4.65
N ALA A 131 0.49 -28.37 -3.36
CA ALA A 131 0.78 -27.30 -2.41
C ALA A 131 2.13 -27.58 -1.72
N SER A 132 3.08 -26.66 -1.87
CA SER A 132 4.35 -26.68 -1.13
C SER A 132 4.15 -26.93 0.37
N GLU A 133 5.02 -27.73 0.97
CA GLU A 133 5.03 -28.29 2.33
C GLU A 133 5.01 -27.28 3.51
N GLN A 134 4.35 -26.14 3.39
CA GLN A 134 4.26 -25.18 4.51
C GLN A 134 2.80 -24.92 4.87
N GLU A 135 2.40 -25.45 6.02
CA GLU A 135 1.12 -25.29 6.70
C GLU A 135 -0.10 -25.88 5.95
N GLU A 136 -0.36 -27.15 6.22
CA GLU A 136 -1.65 -27.76 5.88
C GLU A 136 -2.79 -27.06 6.63
N PRO A 137 -3.73 -26.40 5.93
CA PRO A 137 -4.98 -26.06 6.57
C PRO A 137 -5.75 -27.33 6.85
N PRO A 138 -6.45 -27.43 7.99
CA PRO A 138 -7.34 -28.56 8.20
C PRO A 138 -8.37 -28.62 7.06
N CYS A 139 -8.74 -29.86 6.68
CA CYS A 139 -9.82 -30.11 5.71
C CYS A 139 -11.19 -29.72 6.27
N ILE A 140 -11.31 -28.46 6.70
CA ILE A 140 -12.56 -27.91 7.25
C ILE A 140 -12.81 -26.55 6.62
#